data_ee37e25db816474d6866a2d53ec99ec8
#
_entry.id   ee37e25db816474d6866a2d53ec99ec8
#
_cell.length_a   1.000
_cell.length_b   1.000
_cell.length_c   1.000
_cell.angle_alpha   90.00
_cell.angle_beta   90.00
_cell.angle_gamma   90.00
#
_symmetry.space_group_name_H-M   'P 1'
#
loop_
_entity.id
_entity.type
_entity.pdbx_description
1 polymer ?
#
loop_
_entity_poly.entity_id
_entity_poly.type
_entity_poly.pdbx_seq_one_letter_code
_entity_poly.pdbx_strand_id
1 'polypeptide(L)'
;HGFVWRKNIGEFIDRYIHWSTYTPEEQGVMIAYASVYGGTENAAELLSVRLRERGVKTVMFDVSVTPASDIIAAAFRWSHLVFAAPTYNAGIFVTMENLLHDIVAHNLQNRTVALIENGSWAPTSGKHMRDLLGKLKNVTILDQQLTIRSAMAESQSAQLGALADALCATLPQPQVHASEPGTVDNQAMFALSYGLFVLSAREGERDNACIINTAAQVTDTPKRISITVNKQNLTHDMILKTGVFNLSGLSQDASFAQFQQYGFR
;
A
#
# COMPACT_ATOMS: atom_id res chain seq x y z
N HIS A 1 -3.33 7.53 28.66
CA HIS A 1 -2.14 8.26 29.07
C HIS A 1 -1.01 7.95 28.09
N GLY A 2 -0.61 8.91 27.29
CA GLY A 2 0.42 8.77 26.27
C GLY A 2 1.57 9.73 26.50
N PHE A 3 2.44 9.85 25.51
CA PHE A 3 3.55 10.79 25.53
C PHE A 3 3.05 12.25 25.51
N VAL A 4 3.78 13.13 26.19
CA VAL A 4 3.53 14.58 26.09
C VAL A 4 4.20 15.10 24.82
N TRP A 5 3.40 15.42 23.83
CA TRP A 5 3.86 16.00 22.58
C TRP A 5 4.19 17.48 22.75
N ARG A 6 5.34 17.91 22.26
CA ARG A 6 5.83 19.30 22.35
C ARG A 6 6.14 19.92 20.99
N LYS A 7 6.11 19.11 19.91
CA LYS A 7 6.34 19.54 18.54
C LYS A 7 5.21 19.02 17.66
N ASN A 8 4.94 19.70 16.56
CA ASN A 8 3.91 19.33 15.57
C ASN A 8 2.50 19.17 16.19
N ILE A 9 2.17 19.95 17.21
CA ILE A 9 0.90 19.84 17.94
C ILE A 9 -0.29 20.06 16.97
N GLY A 10 -0.15 20.99 16.01
CA GLY A 10 -1.18 21.24 14.99
C GLY A 10 -1.55 19.98 14.20
N GLU A 11 -0.55 19.22 13.74
CA GLU A 11 -0.76 17.96 13.01
C GLU A 11 -1.56 16.93 13.83
N PHE A 12 -1.26 16.82 15.15
CA PHE A 12 -2.02 15.92 16.01
C PHE A 12 -3.46 16.40 16.24
N ILE A 13 -3.68 17.71 16.36
CA ILE A 13 -5.03 18.29 16.49
C ILE A 13 -5.82 17.99 15.20
N ASP A 14 -5.23 18.19 14.02
CA ASP A 14 -5.87 17.92 12.74
C ASP A 14 -6.25 16.45 12.61
N ARG A 15 -5.38 15.52 13.02
CA ARG A 15 -5.71 14.09 13.06
C ARG A 15 -6.87 13.78 14.00
N TYR A 16 -6.89 14.38 15.21
CA TYR A 16 -8.01 14.24 16.14
C TYR A 16 -9.32 14.78 15.55
N ILE A 17 -9.27 15.87 14.82
CA ILE A 17 -10.45 16.41 14.12
C ILE A 17 -10.93 15.39 13.07
N HIS A 18 -10.05 14.85 12.24
CA HIS A 18 -10.40 13.82 11.26
C HIS A 18 -11.04 12.60 11.91
N TRP A 19 -10.45 12.08 12.98
CA TRP A 19 -10.99 10.90 13.68
C TRP A 19 -12.33 11.17 14.34
N SER A 20 -12.50 12.33 15.01
CA SER A 20 -13.75 12.69 15.70
C SER A 20 -14.89 13.02 14.74
N THR A 21 -14.59 13.51 13.56
CA THR A 21 -15.58 13.80 12.49
C THR A 21 -15.74 12.64 11.50
N TYR A 22 -14.97 11.56 11.67
CA TYR A 22 -14.91 10.44 10.74
C TYR A 22 -14.56 10.83 9.31
N THR A 23 -13.83 11.92 9.13
CA THR A 23 -13.33 12.37 7.83
C THR A 23 -12.10 11.56 7.45
N PRO A 24 -12.06 10.88 6.30
CA PRO A 24 -10.88 10.14 5.89
C PRO A 24 -9.69 11.09 5.65
N GLU A 25 -8.51 10.67 6.07
CA GLU A 25 -7.27 11.42 5.86
C GLU A 25 -6.76 11.29 4.42
N GLU A 26 -7.03 10.15 3.78
CA GLU A 26 -6.57 9.85 2.43
C GLU A 26 -7.68 9.30 1.54
N GLN A 27 -7.63 9.70 0.28
CA GLN A 27 -8.47 9.12 -0.77
C GLN A 27 -7.77 7.92 -1.39
N GLY A 28 -8.44 6.78 -1.38
CA GLY A 28 -7.91 5.52 -1.87
C GLY A 28 -8.59 4.34 -1.21
N VAL A 29 -8.09 3.14 -1.41
CA VAL A 29 -8.74 1.89 -1.02
C VAL A 29 -7.86 1.09 -0.06
N MET A 30 -8.40 0.82 1.13
CA MET A 30 -7.87 -0.20 2.04
C MET A 30 -8.55 -1.54 1.72
N ILE A 31 -7.77 -2.60 1.58
CA ILE A 31 -8.24 -3.97 1.36
C ILE A 31 -7.83 -4.81 2.57
N ALA A 32 -8.79 -5.25 3.36
CA ALA A 32 -8.58 -6.23 4.42
C ALA A 32 -9.11 -7.58 3.95
N TYR A 33 -8.27 -8.60 3.99
CA TYR A 33 -8.64 -9.94 3.56
C TYR A 33 -8.31 -11.01 4.59
N ALA A 34 -9.15 -12.04 4.64
CA ALA A 34 -8.86 -13.30 5.30
C ALA A 34 -8.85 -14.40 4.24
N SER A 35 -7.91 -15.32 4.32
CA SER A 35 -7.79 -16.41 3.36
C SER A 35 -7.34 -17.69 4.05
N VAL A 36 -7.94 -18.84 3.68
CA VAL A 36 -7.56 -20.14 4.23
C VAL A 36 -6.62 -20.88 3.29
N TYR A 37 -6.90 -20.84 1.98
CA TYR A 37 -6.17 -21.57 0.95
C TYR A 37 -5.65 -20.66 -0.18
N GLY A 38 -5.51 -19.36 0.06
CA GLY A 38 -4.97 -18.40 -0.91
C GLY A 38 -6.00 -17.86 -1.93
N GLY A 39 -7.16 -18.48 -2.10
CA GLY A 39 -8.12 -18.06 -3.14
C GLY A 39 -8.71 -16.67 -2.91
N THR A 40 -9.04 -16.32 -1.67
CA THR A 40 -9.56 -14.98 -1.32
C THR A 40 -8.45 -13.94 -1.39
N GLU A 41 -7.26 -14.28 -0.93
CA GLU A 41 -6.05 -13.46 -1.04
C GLU A 41 -5.76 -13.10 -2.50
N ASN A 42 -5.70 -14.11 -3.38
CA ASN A 42 -5.46 -13.90 -4.81
C ASN A 42 -6.49 -12.93 -5.43
N ALA A 43 -7.79 -13.07 -5.10
CA ALA A 43 -8.82 -12.14 -5.58
C ALA A 43 -8.61 -10.71 -5.06
N ALA A 44 -8.19 -10.56 -3.80
CA ALA A 44 -7.88 -9.26 -3.18
C ALA A 44 -6.65 -8.60 -3.85
N GLU A 45 -5.60 -9.40 -4.11
CA GLU A 45 -4.40 -8.94 -4.83
C GLU A 45 -4.72 -8.48 -6.26
N LEU A 46 -5.49 -9.28 -7.00
CA LEU A 46 -5.92 -8.92 -8.36
C LEU A 46 -6.76 -7.65 -8.36
N LEU A 47 -7.65 -7.45 -7.37
CA LEU A 47 -8.38 -6.19 -7.22
C LEU A 47 -7.42 -5.02 -6.97
N SER A 48 -6.43 -5.20 -6.08
CA SER A 48 -5.42 -4.19 -5.81
C SER A 48 -4.65 -3.79 -7.08
N VAL A 49 -4.26 -4.76 -7.91
CA VAL A 49 -3.61 -4.51 -9.21
C VAL A 49 -4.52 -3.69 -10.12
N ARG A 50 -5.80 -4.10 -10.28
CA ARG A 50 -6.78 -3.39 -11.12
C ARG A 50 -7.03 -1.94 -10.67
N LEU A 51 -7.03 -1.69 -9.36
CA LEU A 51 -7.16 -0.35 -8.81
C LEU A 51 -5.92 0.50 -9.07
N ARG A 52 -4.72 -0.07 -8.89
CA ARG A 52 -3.45 0.61 -9.16
C ARG A 52 -3.27 0.95 -10.65
N GLU A 53 -3.69 0.06 -11.55
CA GLU A 53 -3.74 0.33 -12.99
C GLU A 53 -4.61 1.56 -13.34
N ARG A 54 -5.59 1.88 -12.49
CA ARG A 54 -6.47 3.06 -12.59
C ARG A 54 -5.95 4.26 -11.79
N GLY A 55 -4.71 4.20 -11.28
CA GLY A 55 -4.09 5.27 -10.50
C GLY A 55 -4.60 5.40 -9.05
N VAL A 56 -5.37 4.42 -8.55
CA VAL A 56 -5.88 4.44 -7.18
C VAL A 56 -4.83 3.93 -6.20
N LYS A 57 -4.57 4.70 -5.15
CA LYS A 57 -3.74 4.26 -4.03
C LYS A 57 -4.41 3.10 -3.29
N THR A 58 -3.66 2.04 -3.02
CA THR A 58 -4.16 0.88 -2.28
C THR A 58 -3.21 0.46 -1.17
N VAL A 59 -3.77 -0.01 -0.07
CA VAL A 59 -3.06 -0.72 1.00
C VAL A 59 -3.78 -2.03 1.29
N MET A 60 -3.03 -3.07 1.62
CA MET A 60 -3.59 -4.41 1.88
C MET A 60 -3.18 -4.92 3.24
N PHE A 61 -4.10 -5.64 3.91
CA PHE A 61 -3.88 -6.27 5.21
C PHE A 61 -4.42 -7.69 5.22
N ASP A 62 -3.56 -8.63 5.58
CA ASP A 62 -4.02 -9.97 5.98
C ASP A 62 -4.50 -9.91 7.44
N VAL A 63 -5.80 -10.11 7.63
CA VAL A 63 -6.46 -10.05 8.94
C VAL A 63 -5.98 -11.16 9.88
N SER A 64 -5.38 -12.22 9.34
CA SER A 64 -4.91 -13.36 10.14
C SER A 64 -3.57 -13.09 10.84
N VAL A 65 -2.78 -12.15 10.35
CA VAL A 65 -1.43 -11.85 10.85
C VAL A 65 -1.22 -10.39 11.26
N THR A 66 -2.09 -9.47 10.78
CA THR A 66 -2.00 -8.05 11.12
C THR A 66 -2.81 -7.76 12.37
N PRO A 67 -2.27 -7.03 13.38
CA PRO A 67 -3.03 -6.60 14.54
C PRO A 67 -4.30 -5.83 14.14
N ALA A 68 -5.44 -6.14 14.76
CA ALA A 68 -6.71 -5.48 14.45
C ALA A 68 -6.63 -3.95 14.63
N SER A 69 -5.86 -3.47 15.62
CA SER A 69 -5.62 -2.05 15.85
C SER A 69 -5.05 -1.32 14.64
N ASP A 70 -4.15 -1.96 13.90
CA ASP A 70 -3.50 -1.35 12.73
C ASP A 70 -4.48 -1.27 11.55
N ILE A 71 -5.31 -2.31 11.39
CA ILE A 71 -6.35 -2.34 10.36
C ILE A 71 -7.45 -1.32 10.67
N ILE A 72 -7.85 -1.18 11.94
CA ILE A 72 -8.82 -0.17 12.37
C ILE A 72 -8.27 1.24 12.14
N ALA A 73 -7.01 1.50 12.51
CA ALA A 73 -6.36 2.79 12.22
C ALA A 73 -6.35 3.10 10.72
N ALA A 74 -6.07 2.10 9.88
CA ALA A 74 -6.16 2.24 8.43
C ALA A 74 -7.60 2.47 7.96
N ALA A 75 -8.61 1.81 8.54
CA ALA A 75 -10.02 2.04 8.21
C ALA A 75 -10.48 3.48 8.53
N PHE A 76 -9.93 4.10 9.57
CA PHE A 76 -10.15 5.53 9.86
C PHE A 76 -9.41 6.44 8.88
N ARG A 77 -8.27 6.03 8.37
CA ARG A 77 -7.44 6.82 7.46
C ARG A 77 -7.98 6.84 6.03
N TRP A 78 -8.43 5.70 5.49
CA TRP A 78 -8.80 5.55 4.09
C TRP A 78 -10.29 5.78 3.82
N SER A 79 -10.61 6.40 2.68
CA SER A 79 -11.98 6.72 2.29
C SER A 79 -12.80 5.51 1.84
N HIS A 80 -12.15 4.50 1.24
CA HIS A 80 -12.80 3.31 0.71
C HIS A 80 -12.21 2.06 1.33
N LEU A 81 -13.08 1.10 1.65
CA LEU A 81 -12.73 -0.13 2.33
C LEU A 81 -13.20 -1.33 1.52
N VAL A 82 -12.36 -2.33 1.38
CA VAL A 82 -12.75 -3.63 0.82
C VAL A 82 -12.53 -4.68 1.88
N PHE A 83 -13.57 -5.48 2.14
CA PHE A 83 -13.46 -6.65 3.01
C PHE A 83 -13.66 -7.90 2.19
N ALA A 84 -12.66 -8.79 2.24
CA ALA A 84 -12.62 -10.04 1.50
C ALA A 84 -12.52 -11.22 2.47
N ALA A 85 -13.51 -12.10 2.51
CA ALA A 85 -13.52 -13.21 3.45
C ALA A 85 -14.18 -14.47 2.90
N PRO A 86 -13.65 -15.67 3.26
CA PRO A 86 -14.34 -16.90 2.99
C PRO A 86 -15.52 -17.11 3.95
N THR A 87 -16.47 -17.90 3.47
CA THR A 87 -17.56 -18.43 4.29
C THR A 87 -17.04 -19.53 5.20
N TYR A 88 -17.31 -19.44 6.49
CA TYR A 88 -16.97 -20.43 7.48
C TYR A 88 -18.17 -20.71 8.39
N ASN A 89 -18.57 -21.97 8.55
CA ASN A 89 -19.75 -22.38 9.31
C ASN A 89 -21.01 -21.57 8.95
N ALA A 90 -21.26 -21.37 7.66
CA ALA A 90 -22.35 -20.56 7.13
C ALA A 90 -22.30 -19.06 7.55
N GLY A 91 -21.22 -18.60 8.15
CA GLY A 91 -20.96 -17.22 8.57
C GLY A 91 -19.72 -16.63 7.91
N ILE A 92 -19.15 -15.63 8.54
CA ILE A 92 -17.88 -15.00 8.13
C ILE A 92 -16.71 -15.78 8.74
N PHE A 93 -15.55 -15.83 8.10
CA PHE A 93 -14.33 -16.37 8.70
C PHE A 93 -13.97 -15.60 9.96
N VAL A 94 -13.64 -16.32 11.04
CA VAL A 94 -13.59 -15.81 12.42
C VAL A 94 -12.75 -14.54 12.60
N THR A 95 -11.57 -14.49 12.01
CA THR A 95 -10.70 -13.30 12.14
C THR A 95 -11.31 -12.06 11.50
N MET A 96 -11.95 -12.21 10.35
CA MET A 96 -12.67 -11.12 9.69
C MET A 96 -13.91 -10.72 10.48
N GLU A 97 -14.68 -11.67 10.99
CA GLU A 97 -15.86 -11.39 11.79
C GLU A 97 -15.54 -10.57 13.03
N ASN A 98 -14.47 -10.94 13.76
CA ASN A 98 -13.97 -10.20 14.90
C ASN A 98 -13.56 -8.76 14.53
N LEU A 99 -12.81 -8.60 13.43
CA LEU A 99 -12.42 -7.27 12.94
C LEU A 99 -13.64 -6.40 12.63
N LEU A 100 -14.64 -6.95 11.95
CA LEU A 100 -15.86 -6.20 11.59
C LEU A 100 -16.68 -5.82 12.83
N HIS A 101 -16.75 -6.67 13.85
CA HIS A 101 -17.36 -6.32 15.13
C HIS A 101 -16.62 -5.18 15.82
N ASP A 102 -15.30 -5.18 15.79
CA ASP A 102 -14.50 -4.08 16.34
C ASP A 102 -14.71 -2.77 15.56
N ILE A 103 -14.76 -2.82 14.24
CA ILE A 103 -15.06 -1.65 13.39
C ILE A 103 -16.44 -1.07 13.74
N VAL A 104 -17.44 -1.94 13.92
CA VAL A 104 -18.79 -1.54 14.34
C VAL A 104 -18.79 -0.93 15.74
N ALA A 105 -18.03 -1.52 16.69
CA ALA A 105 -17.89 -1.00 18.05
C ALA A 105 -17.22 0.38 18.09
N HIS A 106 -16.29 0.65 17.17
CA HIS A 106 -15.67 1.97 17.00
C HIS A 106 -16.55 2.97 16.26
N ASN A 107 -17.75 2.55 15.83
CA ASN A 107 -18.73 3.41 15.17
C ASN A 107 -18.17 4.16 13.95
N LEU A 108 -17.35 3.49 13.14
CA LEU A 108 -16.77 4.06 11.91
C LEU A 108 -17.87 4.59 10.99
N GLN A 109 -17.66 5.77 10.40
CA GLN A 109 -18.66 6.44 9.58
C GLN A 109 -18.04 6.99 8.28
N ASN A 110 -18.91 7.43 7.36
CA ASN A 110 -18.53 8.16 6.15
C ASN A 110 -17.56 7.37 5.27
N ARG A 111 -17.84 6.10 5.01
CA ARG A 111 -16.99 5.24 4.16
C ARG A 111 -17.78 4.61 3.02
N THR A 112 -17.11 4.40 1.90
CA THR A 112 -17.61 3.52 0.85
C THR A 112 -16.98 2.13 1.02
N VAL A 113 -17.80 1.09 0.95
CA VAL A 113 -17.39 -0.29 1.21
C VAL A 113 -17.71 -1.18 0.02
N ALA A 114 -16.77 -2.04 -0.38
CA ALA A 114 -16.99 -3.13 -1.31
C ALA A 114 -16.68 -4.48 -0.66
N LEU A 115 -17.30 -5.54 -1.16
CA LEU A 115 -17.20 -6.87 -0.58
C LEU A 115 -16.72 -7.91 -1.60
N ILE A 116 -15.84 -8.79 -1.14
CA ILE A 116 -15.48 -10.03 -1.83
C ILE A 116 -15.82 -11.18 -0.90
N GLU A 117 -16.68 -12.09 -1.37
CA GLU A 117 -16.99 -13.32 -0.64
C GLU A 117 -16.43 -14.54 -1.34
N ASN A 118 -16.06 -15.54 -0.56
CA ASN A 118 -15.62 -16.84 -1.06
C ASN A 118 -16.38 -17.96 -0.35
N GLY A 119 -16.75 -18.98 -1.10
CA GLY A 119 -17.38 -20.16 -0.53
C GLY A 119 -17.56 -21.24 -1.59
N SER A 120 -17.07 -22.46 -1.31
CA SER A 120 -17.07 -23.55 -2.28
C SER A 120 -18.48 -23.97 -2.70
N TRP A 121 -19.41 -24.07 -1.75
CA TRP A 121 -20.77 -24.60 -1.99
C TRP A 121 -21.85 -23.53 -1.85
N ALA A 122 -21.86 -22.82 -0.72
CA ALA A 122 -22.86 -21.82 -0.38
C ALA A 122 -22.16 -20.58 0.20
N PRO A 123 -21.63 -19.66 -0.64
CA PRO A 123 -21.06 -18.43 -0.16
C PRO A 123 -22.12 -17.59 0.54
N THR A 124 -21.88 -17.24 1.81
CA THR A 124 -22.77 -16.45 2.67
C THR A 124 -22.06 -15.33 3.41
N SER A 125 -20.72 -15.33 3.41
CA SER A 125 -19.94 -14.33 4.13
C SER A 125 -20.25 -12.89 3.69
N GLY A 126 -20.48 -12.68 2.38
CA GLY A 126 -20.83 -11.36 1.84
C GLY A 126 -22.11 -10.79 2.45
N LYS A 127 -23.16 -11.62 2.56
CA LYS A 127 -24.41 -11.22 3.22
C LYS A 127 -24.17 -10.82 4.67
N HIS A 128 -23.46 -11.66 5.43
CA HIS A 128 -23.19 -11.39 6.85
C HIS A 128 -22.30 -10.16 7.05
N MET A 129 -21.28 -9.94 6.19
CA MET A 129 -20.49 -8.72 6.20
C MET A 129 -21.36 -7.48 5.92
N ARG A 130 -22.26 -7.57 4.94
CA ARG A 130 -23.21 -6.49 4.61
C ARG A 130 -24.14 -6.18 5.78
N ASP A 131 -24.67 -7.19 6.45
CA ASP A 131 -25.56 -7.05 7.60
C ASP A 131 -24.86 -6.39 8.81
N LEU A 132 -23.56 -6.71 9.02
CA LEU A 132 -22.79 -6.08 10.08
C LEU A 132 -22.45 -4.62 9.76
N LEU A 133 -21.91 -4.36 8.56
CA LEU A 133 -21.47 -3.03 8.14
C LEU A 133 -22.64 -2.08 7.87
N GLY A 134 -23.80 -2.61 7.52
CA GLY A 134 -25.05 -1.83 7.36
C GLY A 134 -25.58 -1.21 8.66
N LYS A 135 -25.02 -1.57 9.81
CA LYS A 135 -25.29 -0.92 11.11
C LYS A 135 -24.55 0.41 11.28
N LEU A 136 -23.53 0.64 10.46
CA LEU A 136 -22.71 1.84 10.51
C LEU A 136 -23.42 3.03 9.87
N LYS A 137 -23.23 4.20 10.45
CA LYS A 137 -23.84 5.45 9.98
C LYS A 137 -23.09 6.00 8.75
N ASN A 138 -23.83 6.42 7.74
CA ASN A 138 -23.28 7.04 6.53
C ASN A 138 -22.23 6.14 5.81
N VAL A 139 -22.42 4.83 5.86
CA VAL A 139 -21.59 3.89 5.09
C VAL A 139 -22.37 3.47 3.86
N THR A 140 -21.76 3.65 2.69
CA THR A 140 -22.30 3.20 1.41
C THR A 140 -21.66 1.86 1.06
N ILE A 141 -22.44 0.78 1.08
CA ILE A 141 -21.96 -0.53 0.65
C ILE A 141 -22.33 -0.68 -0.83
N LEU A 142 -21.34 -0.84 -1.70
CA LEU A 142 -21.57 -0.99 -3.13
C LEU A 142 -22.40 -2.23 -3.44
N ASP A 143 -23.26 -2.12 -4.44
CA ASP A 143 -24.06 -3.25 -4.91
C ASP A 143 -23.21 -4.29 -5.63
N GLN A 144 -22.16 -3.83 -6.32
CA GLN A 144 -21.16 -4.69 -6.96
C GLN A 144 -20.39 -5.45 -5.89
N GLN A 145 -20.54 -6.77 -5.92
CA GLN A 145 -19.85 -7.71 -5.04
C GLN A 145 -19.21 -8.79 -5.90
N LEU A 146 -18.00 -9.20 -5.55
CA LEU A 146 -17.37 -10.36 -6.18
C LEU A 146 -17.62 -11.59 -5.33
N THR A 147 -18.28 -12.60 -5.92
CA THR A 147 -18.48 -13.91 -5.31
C THR A 147 -17.59 -14.93 -6.01
N ILE A 148 -16.63 -15.52 -5.29
CA ILE A 148 -15.77 -16.58 -5.82
C ILE A 148 -16.09 -17.92 -5.16
N ARG A 149 -15.76 -19.01 -5.87
CA ARG A 149 -15.94 -20.39 -5.39
C ARG A 149 -14.58 -21.07 -5.34
N SER A 150 -13.96 -21.05 -4.17
CA SER A 150 -12.59 -21.50 -3.88
C SER A 150 -11.52 -20.62 -4.52
N ALA A 151 -11.35 -20.65 -5.83
CA ALA A 151 -10.43 -19.81 -6.59
C ALA A 151 -11.19 -18.93 -7.59
N MET A 152 -10.61 -17.80 -7.94
CA MET A 152 -11.16 -16.93 -8.96
C MET A 152 -10.99 -17.58 -10.35
N ALA A 153 -12.08 -17.70 -11.10
CA ALA A 153 -12.07 -18.19 -12.47
C ALA A 153 -11.77 -17.04 -13.44
N GLU A 154 -11.16 -17.35 -14.58
CA GLU A 154 -10.86 -16.36 -15.63
C GLU A 154 -12.12 -15.63 -16.11
N SER A 155 -13.26 -16.33 -16.20
CA SER A 155 -14.58 -15.76 -16.53
C SER A 155 -15.06 -14.67 -15.56
N GLN A 156 -14.49 -14.58 -14.36
CA GLN A 156 -14.82 -13.56 -13.35
C GLN A 156 -13.96 -12.30 -13.47
N SER A 157 -12.99 -12.27 -14.39
CA SER A 157 -12.13 -11.08 -14.61
C SER A 157 -12.95 -9.82 -14.92
N ALA A 158 -14.05 -9.97 -15.67
CA ALA A 158 -14.98 -8.87 -15.98
C ALA A 158 -15.71 -8.37 -14.72
N GLN A 159 -16.13 -9.28 -13.81
CA GLN A 159 -16.77 -8.91 -12.55
C GLN A 159 -15.80 -8.18 -11.62
N LEU A 160 -14.55 -8.64 -11.56
CA LEU A 160 -13.49 -7.98 -10.81
C LEU A 160 -13.22 -6.57 -11.37
N GLY A 161 -13.19 -6.43 -12.71
CA GLY A 161 -13.08 -5.14 -13.40
C GLY A 161 -14.22 -4.20 -13.04
N ALA A 162 -15.47 -4.69 -13.08
CA ALA A 162 -16.64 -3.91 -12.71
C ALA A 162 -16.62 -3.46 -11.24
N LEU A 163 -16.14 -4.30 -10.32
CA LEU A 163 -15.95 -3.93 -8.91
C LEU A 163 -14.90 -2.81 -8.76
N ALA A 164 -13.78 -2.92 -9.49
CA ALA A 164 -12.76 -1.85 -9.50
C ALA A 164 -13.31 -0.54 -10.09
N ASP A 165 -14.08 -0.60 -11.18
CA ASP A 165 -14.72 0.56 -11.80
C ASP A 165 -15.74 1.22 -10.86
N ALA A 166 -16.54 0.42 -10.14
CA ALA A 166 -17.50 0.92 -9.16
C ALA A 166 -16.81 1.65 -7.99
N LEU A 167 -15.68 1.11 -7.49
CA LEU A 167 -14.85 1.80 -6.49
C LEU A 167 -14.29 3.10 -7.04
N CYS A 168 -13.73 3.09 -8.25
CA CYS A 168 -13.17 4.29 -8.89
C CYS A 168 -14.22 5.38 -9.13
N ALA A 169 -15.46 5.00 -9.46
CA ALA A 169 -16.54 5.95 -9.73
C ALA A 169 -16.96 6.74 -8.48
N THR A 170 -16.73 6.19 -7.29
CA THR A 170 -17.07 6.82 -6.01
C THR A 170 -15.89 7.57 -5.37
N LEU A 171 -14.67 7.32 -5.86
CA LEU A 171 -13.51 8.12 -5.48
C LEU A 171 -13.59 9.50 -6.12
N PRO A 172 -13.23 10.57 -5.40
CA PRO A 172 -13.00 11.85 -6.04
C PRO A 172 -12.05 11.63 -7.20
N GLN A 173 -12.48 12.04 -8.40
CA GLN A 173 -11.57 12.04 -9.55
C GLN A 173 -10.31 12.77 -9.10
N PRO A 174 -9.08 12.22 -9.30
CA PRO A 174 -7.89 12.98 -9.08
C PRO A 174 -8.12 14.28 -9.83
N GLN A 175 -8.14 15.39 -9.14
CA GLN A 175 -7.96 16.66 -9.83
C GLN A 175 -6.59 16.49 -10.47
N VAL A 176 -6.60 16.11 -11.73
CA VAL A 176 -5.45 16.28 -12.58
C VAL A 176 -5.27 17.79 -12.56
N HIS A 177 -4.42 18.26 -11.63
CA HIS A 177 -3.78 19.52 -11.87
C HIS A 177 -3.10 19.27 -13.20
N ALA A 178 -3.75 19.74 -14.26
CA ALA A 178 -3.14 19.78 -15.56
C ALA A 178 -1.86 20.61 -15.33
N SER A 179 -0.77 19.91 -15.06
CA SER A 179 0.55 20.50 -15.14
C SER A 179 0.59 21.03 -16.55
N GLU A 180 0.87 22.31 -16.70
CA GLU A 180 1.04 22.90 -18.02
C GLU A 180 1.92 21.95 -18.84
N PRO A 181 1.59 21.72 -20.13
CA PRO A 181 2.37 20.80 -20.96
C PRO A 181 3.84 21.19 -20.89
N GLY A 182 4.67 20.33 -20.27
CA GLY A 182 6.11 20.55 -20.11
C GLY A 182 6.62 20.75 -18.68
N THR A 183 5.76 20.88 -17.65
CA THR A 183 6.21 20.91 -16.24
C THR A 183 6.18 19.50 -15.66
N VAL A 184 7.37 18.98 -15.31
CA VAL A 184 7.52 17.74 -14.57
C VAL A 184 7.24 18.02 -13.09
N ASP A 185 6.32 17.28 -12.48
CA ASP A 185 6.17 17.29 -11.02
C ASP A 185 7.45 16.77 -10.38
N ASN A 186 8.20 17.66 -9.74
CA ASN A 186 9.45 17.33 -9.08
C ASN A 186 9.27 16.30 -7.93
N GLN A 187 8.06 16.11 -7.43
CA GLN A 187 7.73 15.15 -6.38
C GLN A 187 7.32 13.77 -6.93
N ALA A 188 6.98 13.66 -8.20
CA ALA A 188 6.56 12.40 -8.81
C ALA A 188 7.60 11.28 -8.64
N MET A 189 8.89 11.64 -8.66
CA MET A 189 9.98 10.69 -8.49
C MET A 189 10.08 10.12 -7.06
N PHE A 190 9.53 10.79 -6.05
CA PHE A 190 9.50 10.25 -4.68
C PHE A 190 8.48 9.10 -4.50
N ALA A 191 7.58 8.91 -5.46
CA ALA A 191 6.68 7.77 -5.49
C ALA A 191 7.35 6.46 -5.93
N LEU A 192 8.57 6.54 -6.50
CA LEU A 192 9.33 5.36 -6.90
C LEU A 192 9.99 4.72 -5.66
N SER A 193 9.81 3.41 -5.50
CA SER A 193 10.48 2.64 -4.46
C SER A 193 11.89 2.31 -4.91
N TYR A 194 12.90 2.76 -4.18
CA TYR A 194 14.31 2.52 -4.45
C TYR A 194 14.94 1.75 -3.30
N GLY A 195 15.83 0.81 -3.62
CA GLY A 195 16.80 0.30 -2.66
C GLY A 195 17.82 1.39 -2.31
N LEU A 196 18.43 1.30 -1.13
CA LEU A 196 19.59 2.13 -0.76
C LEU A 196 20.86 1.31 -0.85
N PHE A 197 21.88 1.88 -1.45
CA PHE A 197 23.16 1.21 -1.71
C PHE A 197 24.33 2.10 -1.33
N VAL A 198 25.38 1.49 -0.81
CA VAL A 198 26.70 2.11 -0.76
C VAL A 198 27.44 1.77 -2.03
N LEU A 199 27.73 2.78 -2.83
CA LEU A 199 28.59 2.69 -4.01
C LEU A 199 29.98 3.12 -3.64
N SER A 200 31.00 2.27 -3.84
CA SER A 200 32.37 2.57 -3.54
C SER A 200 33.29 2.31 -4.72
N ALA A 201 34.35 3.10 -4.80
CA ALA A 201 35.40 2.97 -5.79
C ALA A 201 36.77 3.22 -5.14
N ARG A 202 37.84 2.66 -5.76
CA ARG A 202 39.20 2.81 -5.34
C ARG A 202 40.08 3.27 -6.49
N GLU A 203 40.91 4.28 -6.25
CA GLU A 203 41.95 4.74 -7.17
C GLU A 203 43.31 4.76 -6.45
N GLY A 204 44.17 3.80 -6.78
CA GLY A 204 45.43 3.61 -6.07
C GLY A 204 45.21 3.23 -4.61
N GLU A 205 45.71 4.03 -3.70
CA GLU A 205 45.49 3.86 -2.25
C GLU A 205 44.34 4.67 -1.69
N ARG A 206 43.59 5.39 -2.54
CA ARG A 206 42.46 6.23 -2.13
C ARG A 206 41.17 5.51 -2.35
N ASP A 207 40.38 5.37 -1.28
CA ASP A 207 39.03 4.87 -1.30
C ASP A 207 38.02 6.01 -1.16
N ASN A 208 36.87 5.89 -1.84
CA ASN A 208 35.74 6.77 -1.62
C ASN A 208 34.43 5.99 -1.79
N ALA A 209 33.40 6.43 -1.08
CA ALA A 209 32.07 5.84 -1.19
C ALA A 209 30.99 6.92 -1.03
N CYS A 210 29.82 6.65 -1.62
CA CYS A 210 28.62 7.46 -1.48
C CYS A 210 27.36 6.59 -1.42
N ILE A 211 26.28 7.14 -0.87
CA ILE A 211 24.99 6.48 -0.89
C ILE A 211 24.24 6.86 -2.16
N ILE A 212 23.71 5.84 -2.85
CA ILE A 212 22.85 6.00 -4.01
C ILE A 212 21.56 5.19 -3.82
N ASN A 213 20.49 5.63 -4.47
CA ASN A 213 19.22 4.89 -4.57
C ASN A 213 18.90 4.46 -6.01
N THR A 214 19.82 4.66 -6.92
CA THR A 214 19.64 4.55 -8.37
C THR A 214 20.43 3.38 -8.97
N ALA A 215 20.45 2.24 -8.28
CA ALA A 215 21.00 1.01 -8.82
C ALA A 215 19.87 0.06 -9.23
N ALA A 216 19.92 -0.47 -10.44
CA ALA A 216 18.94 -1.41 -10.96
C ALA A 216 19.58 -2.49 -11.82
N GLN A 217 19.11 -3.72 -11.72
CA GLN A 217 19.45 -4.77 -12.66
C GLN A 217 18.77 -4.50 -14.01
N VAL A 218 19.54 -4.49 -15.08
CA VAL A 218 19.07 -4.22 -16.44
C VAL A 218 18.86 -5.50 -17.24
N THR A 219 19.81 -6.45 -17.13
CA THR A 219 19.75 -7.75 -17.81
C THR A 219 20.25 -8.85 -16.88
N ASP A 220 19.78 -10.09 -17.11
CA ASP A 220 20.23 -11.28 -16.38
C ASP A 220 21.34 -12.02 -17.14
N THR A 221 21.23 -12.10 -18.45
CA THR A 221 22.22 -12.78 -19.30
C THR A 221 22.62 -11.90 -20.50
N PRO A 222 23.84 -11.31 -20.52
CA PRO A 222 24.81 -11.24 -19.43
C PRO A 222 24.28 -10.37 -18.28
N LYS A 223 24.74 -10.62 -17.04
CA LYS A 223 24.33 -9.83 -15.88
C LYS A 223 24.86 -8.41 -15.99
N ARG A 224 23.95 -7.45 -16.04
CA ARG A 224 24.26 -6.03 -16.12
C ARG A 224 23.44 -5.25 -15.08
N ILE A 225 24.10 -4.31 -14.42
CA ILE A 225 23.46 -3.34 -13.55
C ILE A 225 23.69 -1.95 -14.10
N SER A 226 22.70 -1.07 -13.90
CA SER A 226 22.79 0.36 -14.15
C SER A 226 22.93 1.07 -12.82
N ILE A 227 23.82 2.06 -12.76
CA ILE A 227 23.94 3.01 -11.64
C ILE A 227 23.90 4.43 -12.18
N THR A 228 23.28 5.33 -11.44
CA THR A 228 23.31 6.76 -11.74
C THR A 228 24.00 7.49 -10.58
N VAL A 229 25.03 8.25 -10.89
CA VAL A 229 25.86 8.96 -9.91
C VAL A 229 25.97 10.41 -10.30
N ASN A 230 25.84 11.32 -9.32
CA ASN A 230 26.02 12.76 -9.57
C ASN A 230 27.45 13.04 -10.02
N LYS A 231 27.59 13.80 -11.10
CA LYS A 231 28.91 14.19 -11.68
C LYS A 231 29.78 15.01 -10.72
N GLN A 232 29.20 15.62 -9.71
CA GLN A 232 29.96 16.35 -8.68
C GLN A 232 30.52 15.43 -7.58
N ASN A 233 30.17 14.14 -7.61
CA ASN A 233 30.62 13.19 -6.61
C ASN A 233 32.00 12.62 -6.98
N LEU A 234 32.92 12.63 -6.03
CA LEU A 234 34.28 12.07 -6.22
C LEU A 234 34.26 10.60 -6.66
N THR A 235 33.28 9.81 -6.12
CA THR A 235 33.10 8.40 -6.53
C THR A 235 32.81 8.26 -8.03
N HIS A 236 32.09 9.22 -8.63
CA HIS A 236 31.82 9.26 -10.08
C HIS A 236 33.14 9.34 -10.86
N ASP A 237 34.02 10.28 -10.51
CA ASP A 237 35.27 10.49 -11.23
C ASP A 237 36.22 9.29 -11.09
N MET A 238 36.25 8.69 -9.89
CA MET A 238 37.04 7.48 -9.63
C MET A 238 36.55 6.29 -10.48
N ILE A 239 35.24 6.11 -10.60
CA ILE A 239 34.62 5.04 -11.42
C ILE A 239 34.96 5.26 -12.90
N LEU A 240 34.81 6.48 -13.41
CA LEU A 240 35.15 6.78 -14.82
C LEU A 240 36.61 6.51 -15.12
N LYS A 241 37.50 6.77 -14.16
CA LYS A 241 38.96 6.60 -14.33
C LYS A 241 39.42 5.16 -14.21
N THR A 242 38.83 4.40 -13.32
CA THR A 242 39.24 3.02 -13.01
C THR A 242 38.39 1.95 -13.71
N GLY A 243 37.16 2.26 -14.11
CA GLY A 243 36.21 1.31 -14.70
C GLY A 243 35.65 0.29 -13.71
N VAL A 244 35.95 0.44 -12.40
CA VAL A 244 35.56 -0.56 -11.37
C VAL A 244 34.88 0.11 -10.21
N PHE A 245 33.83 -0.57 -9.69
CA PHE A 245 33.13 -0.17 -8.48
C PHE A 245 32.62 -1.37 -7.70
N ASN A 246 32.31 -1.16 -6.41
CA ASN A 246 31.54 -2.10 -5.60
C ASN A 246 30.20 -1.50 -5.24
N LEU A 247 29.18 -2.36 -5.17
CA LEU A 247 27.80 -1.98 -4.80
C LEU A 247 27.32 -2.88 -3.67
N SER A 248 27.02 -2.29 -2.52
CA SER A 248 26.53 -2.99 -1.33
C SER A 248 25.13 -2.50 -0.98
N GLY A 249 24.13 -3.41 -0.95
CA GLY A 249 22.78 -3.09 -0.50
C GLY A 249 22.75 -2.83 1.00
N LEU A 250 22.08 -1.76 1.43
CA LEU A 250 21.82 -1.47 2.84
C LEU A 250 20.59 -2.23 3.30
N SER A 251 20.72 -2.94 4.42
CA SER A 251 19.56 -3.59 5.07
C SER A 251 18.69 -2.58 5.82
N GLN A 252 17.50 -3.02 6.24
CA GLN A 252 16.61 -2.18 7.08
C GLN A 252 17.24 -1.86 8.45
N ASP A 253 18.20 -2.68 8.90
CA ASP A 253 18.92 -2.50 10.17
C ASP A 253 20.16 -1.62 10.05
N ALA A 254 20.39 -0.99 8.88
CA ALA A 254 21.54 -0.13 8.67
C ALA A 254 21.53 1.05 9.65
N SER A 255 22.64 1.24 10.38
CA SER A 255 22.76 2.28 11.40
C SER A 255 22.81 3.68 10.78
N PHE A 256 22.29 4.68 11.50
CA PHE A 256 22.37 6.07 11.06
C PHE A 256 23.83 6.56 10.89
N ALA A 257 24.78 5.96 11.61
CA ALA A 257 26.20 6.25 11.45
C ALA A 257 26.73 5.95 10.03
N GLN A 258 26.21 4.89 9.38
CA GLN A 258 26.55 4.56 7.98
C GLN A 258 26.06 5.64 7.02
N PHE A 259 24.85 6.18 7.25
CA PHE A 259 24.31 7.28 6.46
C PHE A 259 25.12 8.58 6.65
N GLN A 260 25.56 8.87 7.87
CA GLN A 260 26.44 10.02 8.13
C GLN A 260 27.79 9.87 7.46
N GLN A 261 28.36 8.66 7.48
CA GLN A 261 29.69 8.40 6.94
C GLN A 261 29.74 8.54 5.40
N TYR A 262 28.71 8.07 4.70
CA TYR A 262 28.72 7.97 3.23
C TYR A 262 27.73 8.91 2.52
N GLY A 263 26.81 9.52 3.23
CA GLY A 263 25.72 10.33 2.65
C GLY A 263 25.88 11.85 2.78
N PHE A 264 26.68 12.33 3.74
CA PHE A 264 26.72 13.76 4.10
C PHE A 264 28.14 14.37 4.02
N ARG A 265 28.97 13.89 3.13
CA ARG A 265 30.31 14.48 2.90
C ARG A 265 30.37 15.22 1.59
#